data_185c9f77a746756ae6078faca1672091
#
_entry.id   185c9f77a746756ae6078faca1672091
#
_cell.length_a   1.000
_cell.length_b   1.000
_cell.length_c   1.000
_cell.angle_alpha   90.00
_cell.angle_beta   90.00
_cell.angle_gamma   90.00
#
_symmetry.space_group_name_H-M   'P 1'
#
loop_
_entity.id
_entity.type
_entity.pdbx_description
1 polymer ?
#
loop_
_entity_poly.entity_id
_entity_poly.type
_entity_poly.pdbx_seq_one_letter_code
_entity_poly.pdbx_strand_id
1 'polypeptide(L)' 'MSPDRLIYMANQIGTFFKSQGHDKAVPGIADHIQKFWDPRMRSAILAHLNAGGAGLDPDVQEALKAVK' A
#
# COMPACT_ATOMS: atom_id res chain seq x y z
N MET A 1 7.68 13.83 2.35
CA MET A 1 7.07 12.83 3.24
C MET A 1 8.08 11.80 3.65
N SER A 2 8.07 11.41 4.93
CA SER A 2 8.94 10.35 5.39
C SER A 2 8.40 8.97 5.01
N PRO A 3 9.26 7.97 4.83
CA PRO A 3 8.81 6.61 4.59
C PRO A 3 7.87 6.07 5.67
N ASP A 4 8.12 6.40 6.92
CA ASP A 4 7.27 5.97 8.04
C ASP A 4 5.85 6.46 7.90
N ARG A 5 5.68 7.68 7.43
CA ARG A 5 4.35 8.27 7.24
C ARG A 5 3.60 7.57 6.10
N LEU A 6 4.31 7.26 5.02
CA LEU A 6 3.70 6.54 3.89
C LEU A 6 3.31 5.12 4.29
N ILE A 7 4.15 4.45 5.09
CA ILE A 7 3.84 3.12 5.61
C ILE A 7 2.57 3.17 6.46
N TYR A 8 2.49 4.15 7.36
CA TYR A 8 1.32 4.32 8.21
C TYR A 8 0.05 4.53 7.37
N MET A 9 0.12 5.43 6.37
CA MET A 9 -1.01 5.71 5.50
C MET A 9 -1.43 4.47 4.70
N ALA A 10 -0.48 3.74 4.17
CA ALA A 10 -0.77 2.52 3.41
C ALA A 10 -1.45 1.46 4.28
N ASN A 11 -0.98 1.30 5.51
CA ASN A 11 -1.59 0.34 6.46
C ASN A 11 -3.00 0.77 6.86
N GLN A 12 -3.26 2.07 6.97
CA GLN A 12 -4.60 2.57 7.26
C GLN A 12 -5.57 2.21 6.14
N ILE A 13 -5.13 2.37 4.89
CA ILE A 13 -5.91 1.96 3.73
C ILE A 13 -6.17 0.45 3.78
N GLY A 14 -5.14 -0.32 4.11
CA GLY A 14 -5.26 -1.77 4.25
C GLY A 14 -6.28 -2.17 5.30
N THR A 15 -6.26 -1.52 6.45
CA THR A 15 -7.21 -1.78 7.53
C THR A 15 -8.65 -1.55 7.08
N PHE A 16 -8.88 -0.47 6.33
CA PHE A 16 -10.20 -0.17 5.81
C PHE A 16 -10.71 -1.29 4.88
N PHE A 17 -9.90 -1.67 3.89
CA PHE A 17 -10.32 -2.68 2.93
C PHE A 17 -10.35 -4.08 3.52
N LYS A 18 -9.52 -4.36 4.51
CA LYS A 18 -9.48 -5.67 5.17
C LYS A 18 -10.83 -6.07 5.76
N SER A 19 -11.62 -5.10 6.22
CA SER A 19 -12.94 -5.36 6.75
C SER A 19 -13.91 -5.92 5.70
N GLN A 20 -13.57 -5.79 4.43
CA GLN A 20 -14.39 -6.29 3.31
C GLN A 20 -13.99 -7.68 2.84
N GLY A 21 -13.01 -8.29 3.50
CA GLY A 21 -12.50 -9.61 3.14
C GLY A 21 -11.20 -9.54 2.35
N HIS A 22 -10.33 -10.53 2.56
CA HIS A 22 -9.01 -10.55 1.94
C HIS A 22 -9.05 -10.44 0.41
N ASP A 23 -9.98 -11.17 -0.22
CA ASP A 23 -10.07 -11.20 -1.68
C ASP A 23 -10.39 -9.83 -2.28
N LYS A 24 -11.09 -8.98 -1.52
CA LYS A 24 -11.43 -7.63 -1.96
C LYS A 24 -10.41 -6.61 -1.49
N ALA A 25 -9.72 -6.90 -0.38
CA ALA A 25 -8.77 -5.97 0.21
C ALA A 25 -7.60 -5.70 -0.74
N VAL A 26 -6.98 -6.73 -1.27
CA VAL A 26 -5.81 -6.58 -2.12
C VAL A 26 -6.10 -5.71 -3.36
N PRO A 27 -7.11 -6.03 -4.18
CA PRO A 27 -7.40 -5.16 -5.34
C PRO A 27 -7.89 -3.78 -4.93
N GLY A 28 -8.61 -3.66 -3.80
CA GLY A 28 -9.09 -2.36 -3.31
C GLY A 28 -7.95 -1.45 -2.90
N ILE A 29 -6.99 -1.96 -2.16
CA ILE A 29 -5.80 -1.21 -1.74
C ILE A 29 -5.00 -0.76 -2.97
N ALA A 30 -4.75 -1.68 -3.89
CA ALA A 30 -3.98 -1.38 -5.11
C ALA A 30 -4.65 -0.28 -5.94
N ASP A 31 -5.95 -0.39 -6.16
CA ASP A 31 -6.71 0.58 -6.92
C ASP A 31 -6.70 1.95 -6.25
N HIS A 32 -6.89 1.98 -4.93
CA HIS A 32 -6.90 3.23 -4.18
C HIS A 32 -5.54 3.95 -4.28
N ILE A 33 -4.46 3.24 -4.05
CA ILE A 33 -3.12 3.83 -4.11
C ILE A 33 -2.80 4.29 -5.54
N GLN A 34 -3.14 3.48 -6.53
CA GLN A 34 -2.87 3.81 -7.93
C GLN A 34 -3.59 5.09 -8.36
N LYS A 35 -4.82 5.29 -7.88
CA LYS A 35 -5.65 6.43 -8.28
C LYS A 35 -5.40 7.69 -7.47
N PHE A 36 -5.16 7.55 -6.16
CA PHE A 36 -5.15 8.70 -5.26
C PHE A 36 -3.77 9.15 -4.80
N TRP A 37 -2.78 8.26 -4.81
CA TRP A 37 -1.42 8.65 -4.46
C TRP A 37 -0.72 9.23 -5.68
N ASP A 38 0.04 10.32 -5.48
CA ASP A 38 0.80 10.91 -6.58
C ASP A 38 2.03 10.04 -6.92
N PRO A 39 2.69 10.31 -8.06
CA PRO A 39 3.82 9.49 -8.50
C PRO A 39 4.97 9.42 -7.49
N ARG A 40 5.22 10.50 -6.75
CA ARG A 40 6.30 10.51 -5.74
C ARG A 40 5.99 9.57 -4.59
N MET A 41 4.74 9.60 -4.12
CA MET A 41 4.30 8.73 -3.05
C MET A 41 4.38 7.27 -3.49
N ARG A 42 3.90 6.97 -4.70
CA ARG A 42 3.94 5.60 -5.22
C ARG A 42 5.39 5.11 -5.37
N SER A 43 6.27 5.94 -5.94
CA SER A 43 7.68 5.57 -6.08
C SER A 43 8.34 5.29 -4.75
N ALA A 44 8.06 6.12 -3.75
CA ALA A 44 8.66 5.96 -2.42
C ALA A 44 8.21 4.67 -1.75
N ILE A 45 6.91 4.36 -1.80
CA ILE A 45 6.42 3.14 -1.15
C ILE A 45 6.86 1.88 -1.91
N LEU A 46 6.94 1.95 -3.23
CA LEU A 46 7.42 0.81 -4.02
C LEU A 46 8.90 0.56 -3.79
N ALA A 47 9.70 1.61 -3.64
CA ALA A 47 11.12 1.46 -3.28
C ALA A 47 11.25 0.81 -1.91
N HIS A 48 10.42 1.19 -0.96
CA HIS A 48 10.40 0.58 0.36
C HIS A 48 10.01 -0.91 0.30
N LEU A 49 9.02 -1.25 -0.53
CA LEU A 49 8.61 -2.63 -0.74
C LEU A 49 9.78 -3.46 -1.29
N ASN A 50 10.49 -2.91 -2.27
CA ASN A 50 11.64 -3.60 -2.88
C ASN A 50 12.79 -3.79 -1.90
N ALA A 51 12.89 -2.93 -0.89
CA ALA A 51 13.92 -3.02 0.15
C ALA A 51 13.51 -3.95 1.30
N GLY A 52 12.39 -4.66 1.16
CA GLY A 52 11.93 -5.63 2.16
C GLY A 52 10.53 -5.36 2.69
N GLY A 53 10.00 -4.15 2.52
CA GLY A 53 8.64 -3.82 2.94
C GLY A 53 8.41 -3.82 4.44
N ALA A 54 9.46 -3.55 5.23
CA ALA A 54 9.35 -3.58 6.70
C ALA A 54 8.22 -2.65 7.18
N GLY A 55 7.40 -3.17 8.09
CA GLY A 55 6.30 -2.41 8.68
C GLY A 55 5.00 -2.41 7.87
N LEU A 56 5.04 -2.86 6.61
CA LEU A 56 3.83 -2.97 5.79
C LEU A 56 3.07 -4.25 6.11
N ASP A 57 1.75 -4.15 6.23
CA ASP A 57 0.90 -5.31 6.42
C ASP A 57 0.94 -6.24 5.21
N PRO A 58 0.75 -7.56 5.39
CA PRO A 58 0.83 -8.51 4.28
C PRO A 58 -0.09 -8.18 3.10
N ASP A 59 -1.32 -7.76 3.37
CA ASP A 59 -2.28 -7.39 2.31
C ASP A 59 -1.80 -6.18 1.52
N VAL A 60 -1.18 -5.23 2.23
CA VAL A 60 -0.64 -4.02 1.60
C VAL A 60 0.56 -4.38 0.72
N GLN A 61 1.44 -5.25 1.20
CA GLN A 61 2.58 -5.70 0.41
C GLN A 61 2.12 -6.38 -0.87
N GLU A 62 1.11 -7.24 -0.76
CA GLU A 62 0.54 -7.93 -1.91
C GLU A 62 -0.05 -6.94 -2.92
N ALA A 63 -0.82 -5.97 -2.42
CA ALA A 63 -1.45 -4.96 -3.26
C ALA A 63 -0.43 -4.09 -3.99
N LEU A 64 0.65 -3.72 -3.31
CA LEU A 64 1.67 -2.86 -3.90
C LEU A 64 2.40 -3.50 -5.08
N LYS A 65 2.39 -4.81 -5.18
CA LYS A 65 2.98 -5.51 -6.33
C LYS A 65 2.24 -5.19 -7.63
N ALA A 66 0.98 -4.78 -7.54
CA ALA A 66 0.16 -4.42 -8.70
C ALA A 66 0.16 -2.91 -8.98
N VAL A 67 0.77 -2.10 -8.12
CA VAL A 67 0.83 -0.65 -8.28
C VAL A 67 2.02 -0.28 -9.17
N LYS A 68 1.81 0.68 -10.04
CA LYS A 68 2.83 1.15 -10.98
C LYS A 68 3.24 2.60 -10.73
#